data_8f91141643261ef5e71bf6e64976a5b4
#
_entry.id   8f91141643261ef5e71bf6e64976a5b4
#
_cell.length_a   1.000
_cell.length_b   1.000
_cell.length_c   1.000
_cell.angle_alpha   90.00
_cell.angle_beta   90.00
_cell.angle_gamma   90.00
#
_symmetry.space_group_name_H-M   'P 1'
#
loop_
_entity.id
_entity.type
_entity.pdbx_description
1 polymer ?
#
loop_
_entity_poly.entity_id
_entity_poly.type
_entity_poly.pdbx_seq_one_letter_code
_entity_poly.pdbx_strand_id
1 'polypeptide(L)'
;MKPIQEYTKQEKLEAILEYNPCRTERNAVLRYLLAVRRDNTEQIAYFESFGDSAHKIILNVRTYERGTLFGYTAKQFDEYGWICGMLPIVERIELDILNTIHIGQSIDGTYAVTVGWSTGGAGGGSHPSVWDEPIRDYKTAVKQGIAELEQRYAYAMAHSSDGCNYNVSKIRKLMARLKEIKRQYLEPRQLSLFDVA
;
A
#
# COMPACT_ATOMS: atom_id res chain seq x y z
N MET A 1 -30.72 -3.41 6.60
CA MET A 1 -30.25 -4.80 6.90
C MET A 1 -29.90 -4.83 8.38
N LYS A 2 -30.26 -5.92 9.08
CA LYS A 2 -29.95 -6.11 10.50
C LYS A 2 -28.41 -6.25 10.65
N PRO A 3 -27.77 -5.58 11.62
CA PRO A 3 -26.32 -5.72 11.82
C PRO A 3 -25.95 -7.15 12.28
N ILE A 4 -24.77 -7.62 11.89
CA ILE A 4 -24.32 -9.01 12.14
C ILE A 4 -24.23 -9.34 13.65
N GLN A 5 -24.04 -8.34 14.51
CA GLN A 5 -24.04 -8.48 15.96
C GLN A 5 -25.37 -9.08 16.50
N GLU A 6 -26.46 -8.80 15.80
CA GLU A 6 -27.81 -9.26 16.17
C GLU A 6 -28.18 -10.60 15.54
N TYR A 7 -27.28 -11.21 14.74
CA TYR A 7 -27.50 -12.50 14.10
C TYR A 7 -27.35 -13.64 15.10
N THR A 8 -28.15 -14.68 14.92
CA THR A 8 -27.94 -15.97 15.58
C THR A 8 -26.59 -16.57 15.10
N LYS A 9 -26.08 -17.54 15.87
CA LYS A 9 -24.85 -18.26 15.48
C LYS A 9 -24.94 -18.81 14.06
N GLN A 10 -26.08 -19.40 13.70
CA GLN A 10 -26.28 -19.98 12.36
C GLN A 10 -26.28 -18.91 11.27
N GLU A 11 -26.99 -17.80 11.46
CA GLU A 11 -27.00 -16.66 10.52
C GLU A 11 -25.60 -16.06 10.34
N LYS A 12 -24.79 -15.97 11.43
CA LYS A 12 -23.39 -15.51 11.35
C LYS A 12 -22.53 -16.44 10.49
N LEU A 13 -22.67 -17.77 10.71
CA LEU A 13 -21.93 -18.76 9.93
C LEU A 13 -22.28 -18.66 8.44
N GLU A 14 -23.56 -18.53 8.13
CA GLU A 14 -24.05 -18.39 6.75
C GLU A 14 -23.48 -17.11 6.11
N ALA A 15 -23.60 -15.97 6.78
CA ALA A 15 -23.07 -14.69 6.27
C ALA A 15 -21.55 -14.69 6.03
N ILE A 16 -20.78 -15.39 6.89
CA ILE A 16 -19.33 -15.52 6.71
C ILE A 16 -19.00 -16.47 5.54
N LEU A 17 -19.76 -17.55 5.38
CA LEU A 17 -19.55 -18.54 4.31
C LEU A 17 -19.99 -18.03 2.94
N GLU A 18 -21.00 -17.16 2.88
CA GLU A 18 -21.43 -16.48 1.65
C GLU A 18 -20.38 -15.45 1.16
N TYR A 19 -19.54 -14.98 2.04
CA TYR A 19 -18.45 -14.07 1.65
C TYR A 19 -17.41 -14.82 0.81
N ASN A 20 -17.22 -14.36 -0.42
CA ASN A 20 -16.26 -14.96 -1.35
C ASN A 20 -14.88 -14.27 -1.23
N PRO A 21 -13.97 -14.77 -0.38
CA PRO A 21 -12.72 -14.10 -0.09
C PRO A 21 -11.69 -14.23 -1.21
N CYS A 22 -10.97 -13.17 -1.50
CA CYS A 22 -9.73 -13.28 -2.24
C CYS A 22 -8.65 -14.02 -1.42
N ARG A 23 -7.55 -14.40 -2.08
CA ARG A 23 -6.47 -15.18 -1.42
C ARG A 23 -5.98 -14.56 -0.12
N THR A 24 -5.86 -13.24 -0.09
CA THR A 24 -5.32 -12.50 1.06
C THR A 24 -6.31 -12.33 2.21
N GLU A 25 -7.61 -12.54 1.98
CA GLU A 25 -8.69 -12.42 2.97
C GLU A 25 -8.99 -13.72 3.72
N ARG A 26 -8.59 -14.85 3.13
CA ARG A 26 -8.94 -16.20 3.63
C ARG A 26 -8.57 -16.40 5.09
N ASN A 27 -7.45 -15.85 5.55
CA ASN A 27 -7.03 -15.98 6.94
C ASN A 27 -8.00 -15.29 7.90
N ALA A 28 -8.40 -14.04 7.61
CA ALA A 28 -9.36 -13.29 8.43
C ALA A 28 -10.73 -13.99 8.46
N VAL A 29 -11.21 -14.45 7.29
CA VAL A 29 -12.46 -15.23 7.19
C VAL A 29 -12.40 -16.49 8.05
N LEU A 30 -11.32 -17.27 7.93
CA LEU A 30 -11.16 -18.51 8.70
C LEU A 30 -11.12 -18.25 10.21
N ARG A 31 -10.40 -17.24 10.64
CA ARG A 31 -10.31 -16.84 12.07
C ARG A 31 -11.68 -16.45 12.61
N TYR A 32 -12.43 -15.63 11.89
CA TYR A 32 -13.77 -15.22 12.31
C TYR A 32 -14.74 -16.41 12.32
N LEU A 33 -14.76 -17.24 11.27
CA LEU A 33 -15.55 -18.46 11.20
C LEU A 33 -15.28 -19.41 12.37
N LEU A 34 -14.01 -19.63 12.71
CA LEU A 34 -13.61 -20.46 13.84
C LEU A 34 -14.03 -19.87 15.19
N ALA A 35 -13.95 -18.56 15.35
CA ALA A 35 -14.43 -17.87 16.55
C ALA A 35 -15.92 -18.12 16.77
N VAL A 36 -16.75 -17.96 15.74
CA VAL A 36 -18.20 -18.20 15.80
C VAL A 36 -18.51 -19.69 16.04
N ARG A 37 -17.82 -20.60 15.34
CA ARG A 37 -18.04 -22.06 15.54
C ARG A 37 -17.77 -22.53 16.97
N ARG A 38 -16.71 -21.96 17.60
CA ARG A 38 -16.25 -22.35 18.93
C ARG A 38 -16.89 -21.56 20.06
N ASP A 39 -17.84 -20.69 19.74
CA ASP A 39 -18.47 -19.75 20.71
C ASP A 39 -17.44 -18.93 21.50
N ASN A 40 -16.33 -18.53 20.85
CA ASN A 40 -15.30 -17.71 21.45
C ASN A 40 -15.79 -16.25 21.48
N THR A 41 -16.45 -15.87 22.57
CA THR A 41 -17.09 -14.55 22.73
C THR A 41 -16.12 -13.39 22.62
N GLU A 42 -14.89 -13.52 23.12
CA GLU A 42 -13.87 -12.49 23.03
C GLU A 42 -13.44 -12.25 21.57
N GLN A 43 -13.15 -13.32 20.84
CA GLN A 43 -12.79 -13.22 19.44
C GLN A 43 -13.94 -12.76 18.55
N ILE A 44 -15.16 -13.19 18.84
CA ILE A 44 -16.37 -12.71 18.14
C ILE A 44 -16.50 -11.20 18.36
N ALA A 45 -16.42 -10.73 19.60
CA ALA A 45 -16.50 -9.30 19.93
C ALA A 45 -15.37 -8.50 19.26
N TYR A 46 -14.15 -9.05 19.20
CA TYR A 46 -13.04 -8.45 18.46
C TYR A 46 -13.41 -8.22 17.00
N PHE A 47 -13.83 -9.27 16.27
CA PHE A 47 -14.21 -9.15 14.87
C PHE A 47 -15.39 -8.21 14.67
N GLU A 48 -16.45 -8.38 15.42
CA GLU A 48 -17.70 -7.59 15.28
C GLU A 48 -17.53 -6.11 15.64
N SER A 49 -16.46 -5.74 16.34
CA SER A 49 -16.10 -4.35 16.59
C SER A 49 -15.55 -3.62 15.34
N PHE A 50 -15.38 -4.32 14.22
CA PHE A 50 -14.87 -3.74 12.96
C PHE A 50 -15.94 -3.45 11.92
N GLY A 51 -17.20 -3.76 12.18
CA GLY A 51 -18.26 -3.43 11.24
C GLY A 51 -19.56 -4.18 11.51
N ASP A 52 -20.56 -3.88 10.72
CA ASP A 52 -21.94 -4.37 10.83
C ASP A 52 -22.26 -5.54 9.88
N SER A 53 -21.31 -5.93 9.04
CA SER A 53 -21.45 -7.01 8.06
C SER A 53 -20.14 -7.79 7.93
N ALA A 54 -20.21 -9.06 7.50
CA ALA A 54 -19.03 -9.89 7.28
C ALA A 54 -18.01 -9.22 6.35
N HIS A 55 -18.47 -8.55 5.30
CA HIS A 55 -17.63 -7.82 4.36
C HIS A 55 -16.84 -6.69 5.06
N LYS A 56 -17.52 -5.79 5.78
CA LYS A 56 -16.85 -4.69 6.50
C LYS A 56 -15.88 -5.21 7.55
N ILE A 57 -16.30 -6.19 8.32
CA ILE A 57 -15.47 -6.81 9.36
C ILE A 57 -14.17 -7.33 8.76
N ILE A 58 -14.24 -8.14 7.73
CA ILE A 58 -13.05 -8.79 7.15
C ILE A 58 -12.09 -7.77 6.57
N LEU A 59 -12.58 -6.78 5.83
CA LEU A 59 -11.73 -5.76 5.23
C LEU A 59 -11.12 -4.83 6.29
N ASN A 60 -11.91 -4.37 7.25
CA ASN A 60 -11.43 -3.47 8.31
C ASN A 60 -10.43 -4.15 9.25
N VAL A 61 -10.69 -5.41 9.66
CA VAL A 61 -9.73 -6.18 10.47
C VAL A 61 -8.38 -6.24 9.77
N ARG A 62 -8.37 -6.58 8.50
CA ARG A 62 -7.13 -6.69 7.73
C ARG A 62 -6.42 -5.36 7.60
N THR A 63 -7.17 -4.30 7.28
CA THR A 63 -6.60 -2.95 7.16
C THR A 63 -5.99 -2.50 8.49
N TYR A 64 -6.70 -2.73 9.59
CA TYR A 64 -6.21 -2.40 10.92
C TYR A 64 -4.97 -3.22 11.31
N GLU A 65 -5.00 -4.54 11.13
CA GLU A 65 -3.88 -5.42 11.45
C GLU A 65 -2.63 -5.06 10.61
N ARG A 66 -2.78 -4.68 9.34
CA ARG A 66 -1.69 -4.12 8.54
C ARG A 66 -1.26 -2.74 9.07
N GLY A 67 -2.23 -1.90 9.43
CA GLY A 67 -1.98 -0.56 9.97
C GLY A 67 -1.18 -0.57 11.27
N THR A 68 -1.26 -1.65 12.09
CA THR A 68 -0.41 -1.76 13.30
C THR A 68 1.08 -1.78 13.00
N LEU A 69 1.49 -2.24 11.80
CA LEU A 69 2.87 -2.17 11.33
C LEU A 69 3.32 -0.73 11.02
N PHE A 70 2.34 0.16 10.88
CA PHE A 70 2.48 1.59 10.61
C PHE A 70 2.02 2.44 11.80
N GLY A 71 1.99 1.87 13.01
CA GLY A 71 1.70 2.59 14.25
C GLY A 71 0.23 2.84 14.53
N TYR A 72 -0.71 2.16 13.87
CA TYR A 72 -2.13 2.26 14.22
C TYR A 72 -2.38 1.66 15.60
N THR A 73 -2.85 2.49 16.53
CA THR A 73 -3.17 2.07 17.90
C THR A 73 -4.67 2.06 18.17
N ALA A 74 -5.46 2.71 17.32
CA ALA A 74 -6.91 2.82 17.43
C ALA A 74 -7.60 2.56 16.10
N LYS A 75 -8.83 2.09 16.16
CA LYS A 75 -9.71 1.92 14.99
C LYS A 75 -10.31 3.28 14.65
N GLN A 76 -9.87 3.86 13.55
CA GLN A 76 -10.43 5.11 13.03
C GLN A 76 -11.27 4.80 11.80
N PHE A 77 -12.58 4.92 11.95
CA PHE A 77 -13.52 4.70 10.86
C PHE A 77 -13.87 6.03 10.18
N ASP A 78 -14.02 5.98 8.88
CA ASP A 78 -14.62 7.06 8.11
C ASP A 78 -16.16 7.10 8.30
N GLU A 79 -16.81 8.06 7.63
CA GLU A 79 -18.28 8.25 7.69
C GLU A 79 -19.07 7.04 7.15
N TYR A 80 -18.44 6.15 6.38
CA TYR A 80 -19.04 4.93 5.82
C TYR A 80 -18.70 3.67 6.62
N GLY A 81 -17.93 3.81 7.69
CA GLY A 81 -17.50 2.71 8.56
C GLY A 81 -16.32 1.90 8.02
N TRP A 82 -15.45 2.51 7.21
CA TRP A 82 -14.22 1.90 6.74
C TRP A 82 -12.99 2.43 7.47
N ILE A 83 -12.00 1.57 7.68
CA ILE A 83 -10.68 1.98 8.16
C ILE A 83 -9.85 2.37 6.94
N CYS A 84 -9.36 3.60 6.91
CA CYS A 84 -8.51 4.07 5.83
C CYS A 84 -7.13 3.39 5.92
N GLY A 85 -6.74 2.73 4.84
CA GLY A 85 -5.41 2.14 4.70
C GLY A 85 -4.41 3.02 3.93
N MET A 86 -4.85 4.15 3.36
CA MET A 86 -3.97 5.06 2.62
C MET A 86 -3.13 5.89 3.58
N LEU A 87 -1.87 6.08 3.25
CA LEU A 87 -0.96 6.94 4.01
C LEU A 87 -0.86 8.33 3.37
N PRO A 88 -0.80 9.41 4.14
CA PRO A 88 -0.57 10.74 3.58
C PRO A 88 0.77 10.78 2.84
N ILE A 89 0.75 11.32 1.61
CA ILE A 89 1.98 11.52 0.83
C ILE A 89 2.72 12.71 1.42
N VAL A 90 3.93 12.46 1.93
CA VAL A 90 4.81 13.50 2.47
C VAL A 90 5.80 14.01 1.43
N GLU A 91 6.05 13.21 0.39
CA GLU A 91 6.90 13.64 -0.72
C GLU A 91 6.51 12.95 -2.03
N ARG A 92 6.61 13.75 -3.11
CA ARG A 92 6.47 13.29 -4.48
C ARG A 92 7.72 13.68 -5.26
N ILE A 93 8.47 12.68 -5.72
CA ILE A 93 9.66 12.90 -6.56
C ILE A 93 9.24 12.66 -8.01
N GLU A 94 9.29 13.71 -8.83
CA GLU A 94 8.79 13.69 -10.20
C GLU A 94 9.93 13.54 -11.22
N LEU A 95 9.80 12.55 -12.10
CA LEU A 95 10.60 12.43 -13.31
C LEU A 95 9.90 13.15 -14.47
N ASP A 96 8.59 12.90 -14.60
CA ASP A 96 7.62 13.65 -15.41
C ASP A 96 6.23 13.49 -14.77
N ILE A 97 5.19 14.01 -15.40
CA ILE A 97 3.80 14.01 -14.89
C ILE A 97 3.23 12.61 -14.60
N LEU A 98 3.71 11.56 -15.30
CA LEU A 98 3.23 10.18 -15.18
C LEU A 98 4.25 9.25 -14.50
N ASN A 99 5.46 9.73 -14.28
CA ASN A 99 6.56 8.96 -13.72
C ASN A 99 7.02 9.62 -12.42
N THR A 100 6.58 9.06 -11.31
CA THR A 100 6.71 9.68 -9.98
C THR A 100 7.04 8.62 -8.94
N ILE A 101 7.75 9.01 -7.88
CA ILE A 101 7.87 8.21 -6.65
C ILE A 101 7.02 8.92 -5.60
N HIS A 102 6.11 8.19 -4.99
CA HIS A 102 5.29 8.68 -3.89
C HIS A 102 5.78 8.08 -2.58
N ILE A 103 6.14 8.92 -1.65
CA ILE A 103 6.54 8.51 -0.29
C ILE A 103 5.42 8.91 0.65
N GLY A 104 4.75 7.90 1.21
CA GLY A 104 3.77 8.07 2.27
C GLY A 104 4.43 7.89 3.63
N GLN A 105 3.93 8.59 4.64
CA GLN A 105 4.40 8.43 6.02
C GLN A 105 3.21 8.26 6.96
N SER A 106 3.35 7.33 7.87
CA SER A 106 2.37 7.07 8.92
C SER A 106 2.63 7.92 10.16
N ILE A 107 1.73 7.79 11.12
CA ILE A 107 1.74 8.54 12.38
C ILE A 107 2.97 8.25 13.25
N ASP A 108 3.53 7.03 13.17
CA ASP A 108 4.73 6.60 13.90
C ASP A 108 6.03 6.89 13.15
N GLY A 109 5.95 7.56 11.99
CA GLY A 109 7.10 7.87 11.15
C GLY A 109 7.51 6.76 10.18
N THR A 110 6.80 5.63 10.14
CA THR A 110 7.06 4.55 9.16
C THR A 110 6.65 4.99 7.76
N TYR A 111 7.47 4.68 6.77
CA TYR A 111 7.23 5.04 5.38
C TYR A 111 6.66 3.86 4.58
N ALA A 112 5.88 4.20 3.55
CA ALA A 112 5.54 3.32 2.44
C ALA A 112 5.88 4.03 1.12
N VAL A 113 6.24 3.26 0.11
CA VAL A 113 6.64 3.81 -1.20
C VAL A 113 5.89 3.13 -2.30
N THR A 114 5.40 3.93 -3.23
CA THR A 114 4.82 3.47 -4.48
C THR A 114 5.33 4.31 -5.64
N VAL A 115 5.15 3.82 -6.85
CA VAL A 115 5.55 4.54 -8.05
C VAL A 115 4.39 4.69 -9.02
N GLY A 116 4.30 5.88 -9.63
CA GLY A 116 3.59 6.06 -10.89
C GLY A 116 4.60 5.88 -12.04
N TRP A 117 4.22 5.19 -13.10
CA TRP A 117 5.12 4.96 -14.23
C TRP A 117 4.36 4.88 -15.56
N SER A 118 5.01 5.31 -16.62
CA SER A 118 4.50 5.19 -17.97
C SER A 118 5.66 5.09 -18.96
N THR A 119 5.66 4.03 -19.78
CA THR A 119 6.69 3.75 -20.79
C THR A 119 6.21 4.00 -22.22
N GLY A 120 5.04 4.62 -22.39
CA GLY A 120 4.36 4.85 -23.64
C GLY A 120 2.93 4.32 -23.59
N GLY A 121 2.65 3.18 -24.21
CA GLY A 121 1.34 2.53 -24.15
C GLY A 121 1.09 1.74 -22.86
N ALA A 122 2.13 1.44 -22.08
CA ALA A 122 2.02 0.76 -20.79
C ALA A 122 2.28 1.73 -19.64
N GLY A 123 1.55 1.57 -18.53
CA GLY A 123 1.71 2.39 -17.34
C GLY A 123 0.88 1.87 -16.16
N GLY A 124 1.11 2.44 -15.01
CA GLY A 124 0.38 2.13 -13.79
C GLY A 124 0.87 2.96 -12.62
N GLY A 125 0.19 2.84 -11.50
CA GLY A 125 0.57 3.52 -10.25
C GLY A 125 -0.39 3.17 -9.13
N SER A 126 0.03 3.46 -7.92
CA SER A 126 -0.79 3.30 -6.71
C SER A 126 -0.48 4.41 -5.71
N HIS A 127 -1.34 4.51 -4.72
CA HIS A 127 -1.14 5.40 -3.57
C HIS A 127 -0.44 4.62 -2.45
N PRO A 128 0.52 5.21 -1.72
CA PRO A 128 1.14 4.58 -0.56
C PRO A 128 0.10 4.19 0.48
N SER A 129 0.23 2.98 1.03
CA SER A 129 -0.78 2.41 1.91
C SER A 129 -0.19 1.44 2.93
N VAL A 130 -0.98 1.03 3.91
CA VAL A 130 -0.61 -0.02 4.86
C VAL A 130 -0.39 -1.40 4.21
N TRP A 131 -0.73 -1.55 2.93
CA TRP A 131 -0.52 -2.78 2.15
C TRP A 131 0.89 -2.89 1.56
N ASP A 132 1.62 -1.77 1.55
CA ASP A 132 3.01 -1.73 1.13
C ASP A 132 3.95 -2.22 2.25
N GLU A 133 5.22 -2.44 1.93
CA GLU A 133 6.20 -2.84 2.94
C GLU A 133 6.58 -1.65 3.83
N PRO A 134 6.56 -1.83 5.18
CA PRO A 134 6.92 -0.77 6.10
C PRO A 134 8.44 -0.50 6.07
N ILE A 135 8.80 0.76 5.88
CA ILE A 135 10.18 1.23 5.79
C ILE A 135 10.44 2.22 6.92
N ARG A 136 11.51 2.03 7.70
CA ARG A 136 11.82 2.86 8.87
C ARG A 136 12.68 4.09 8.56
N ASP A 137 13.35 4.10 7.43
CA ASP A 137 14.30 5.14 7.06
C ASP A 137 13.92 5.78 5.73
N TYR A 138 13.87 7.11 5.71
CA TYR A 138 13.51 7.91 4.53
C TYR A 138 14.42 7.65 3.33
N LYS A 139 15.73 7.58 3.55
CA LYS A 139 16.70 7.35 2.47
C LYS A 139 16.50 5.96 1.85
N THR A 140 16.16 4.97 2.66
CA THR A 140 15.78 3.62 2.21
C THR A 140 14.50 3.68 1.40
N ALA A 141 13.50 4.47 1.80
CA ALA A 141 12.26 4.66 1.06
C ALA A 141 12.53 5.23 -0.34
N VAL A 142 13.31 6.30 -0.44
CA VAL A 142 13.72 6.88 -1.73
C VAL A 142 14.46 5.84 -2.59
N LYS A 143 15.42 5.10 -2.00
CA LYS A 143 16.18 4.07 -2.69
C LYS A 143 15.30 2.99 -3.28
N GLN A 144 14.27 2.56 -2.53
CA GLN A 144 13.32 1.54 -3.00
C GLN A 144 12.49 2.05 -4.18
N GLY A 145 11.95 3.27 -4.12
CA GLY A 145 11.20 3.86 -5.22
C GLY A 145 12.03 4.01 -6.49
N ILE A 146 13.30 4.43 -6.35
CA ILE A 146 14.25 4.50 -7.48
C ILE A 146 14.48 3.12 -8.07
N ALA A 147 14.75 2.11 -7.23
CA ALA A 147 15.01 0.74 -7.68
C ALA A 147 13.79 0.13 -8.42
N GLU A 148 12.58 0.41 -7.96
CA GLU A 148 11.37 -0.04 -8.62
C GLU A 148 11.23 0.57 -10.03
N LEU A 149 11.46 1.87 -10.19
CA LEU A 149 11.45 2.51 -11.51
C LEU A 149 12.59 2.01 -12.41
N GLU A 150 13.81 1.83 -11.87
CA GLU A 150 14.94 1.24 -12.61
C GLU A 150 14.55 -0.15 -13.17
N GLN A 151 13.93 -1.00 -12.35
CA GLN A 151 13.48 -2.33 -12.77
C GLN A 151 12.42 -2.28 -13.87
N ARG A 152 11.41 -1.40 -13.73
CA ARG A 152 10.35 -1.24 -14.73
C ARG A 152 10.89 -0.75 -16.07
N TYR A 153 11.79 0.24 -16.04
CA TYR A 153 12.39 0.75 -17.28
C TYR A 153 13.35 -0.25 -17.92
N ALA A 154 14.11 -0.99 -17.12
CA ALA A 154 14.96 -2.07 -17.64
C ALA A 154 14.13 -3.17 -18.30
N TYR A 155 13.02 -3.58 -17.67
CA TYR A 155 12.08 -4.53 -18.27
C TYR A 155 11.51 -4.02 -19.60
N ALA A 156 11.01 -2.77 -19.62
CA ALA A 156 10.46 -2.17 -20.83
C ALA A 156 11.49 -2.04 -21.98
N MET A 157 12.75 -1.74 -21.64
CA MET A 157 13.84 -1.71 -22.64
C MET A 157 14.14 -3.09 -23.19
N ALA A 158 14.17 -4.13 -22.36
CA ALA A 158 14.42 -5.50 -22.78
C ALA A 158 13.32 -6.07 -23.70
N HIS A 159 12.07 -5.57 -23.55
CA HIS A 159 10.90 -6.02 -24.31
C HIS A 159 10.45 -5.00 -25.37
N SER A 160 11.28 -4.04 -25.72
CA SER A 160 10.92 -2.95 -26.64
C SER A 160 10.67 -3.38 -28.09
N SER A 161 11.07 -4.61 -28.46
CA SER A 161 10.77 -5.23 -29.75
C SER A 161 9.34 -5.79 -29.86
N ASP A 162 8.63 -5.96 -28.71
CA ASP A 162 7.39 -6.73 -28.65
C ASP A 162 6.14 -5.90 -28.98
N GLY A 163 6.31 -4.74 -29.62
CA GLY A 163 5.20 -3.91 -30.09
C GLY A 163 5.23 -2.46 -29.59
N CYS A 164 4.10 -1.77 -29.75
CA CYS A 164 3.99 -0.32 -29.56
C CYS A 164 3.87 0.15 -28.09
N ASN A 165 3.91 -0.76 -27.11
CA ASN A 165 3.71 -0.42 -25.70
C ASN A 165 4.89 0.32 -25.05
N TYR A 166 6.08 0.26 -25.69
CA TYR A 166 7.31 0.80 -25.12
C TYR A 166 7.94 1.86 -26.03
N ASN A 167 7.94 3.11 -25.56
CA ASN A 167 8.63 4.20 -26.24
C ASN A 167 10.09 4.29 -25.78
N VAL A 168 11.00 3.69 -26.56
CA VAL A 168 12.43 3.62 -26.24
C VAL A 168 13.05 4.99 -26.00
N SER A 169 12.70 6.01 -26.80
CA SER A 169 13.23 7.37 -26.63
C SER A 169 12.78 7.98 -25.30
N LYS A 170 11.50 7.82 -24.94
CA LYS A 170 10.96 8.26 -23.64
C LYS A 170 11.66 7.56 -22.49
N ILE A 171 11.79 6.22 -22.57
CA ILE A 171 12.41 5.42 -21.49
C ILE A 171 13.86 5.85 -21.25
N ARG A 172 14.66 6.08 -22.31
CA ARG A 172 16.04 6.58 -22.17
C ARG A 172 16.11 7.92 -21.45
N LYS A 173 15.21 8.86 -21.76
CA LYS A 173 15.13 10.15 -21.05
C LYS A 173 14.77 9.96 -19.57
N LEU A 174 13.81 9.07 -19.26
CA LEU A 174 13.41 8.76 -17.89
C LEU A 174 14.56 8.11 -17.11
N MET A 175 15.31 7.19 -17.69
CA MET A 175 16.49 6.58 -17.05
C MET A 175 17.58 7.61 -16.77
N ALA A 176 17.82 8.55 -17.69
CA ALA A 176 18.76 9.64 -17.46
C ALA A 176 18.32 10.54 -16.30
N ARG A 177 17.03 10.92 -16.27
CA ARG A 177 16.46 11.72 -15.19
C ARG A 177 16.50 11.00 -13.84
N LEU A 178 16.20 9.70 -13.83
CA LEU A 178 16.26 8.85 -12.63
C LEU A 178 17.69 8.79 -12.05
N LYS A 179 18.71 8.75 -12.92
CA LYS A 179 20.11 8.79 -12.51
C LYS A 179 20.49 10.11 -11.84
N GLU A 180 19.94 11.24 -12.30
CA GLU A 180 20.11 12.55 -11.66
C GLU A 180 19.45 12.59 -10.27
N ILE A 181 18.21 12.09 -10.16
CA ILE A 181 17.48 11.99 -8.90
C ILE A 181 18.26 11.11 -7.92
N LYS A 182 18.78 9.97 -8.38
CA LYS A 182 19.61 9.07 -7.56
C LYS A 182 20.82 9.79 -6.96
N ARG A 183 21.51 10.60 -7.76
CA ARG A 183 22.63 11.43 -7.26
C ARG A 183 22.15 12.47 -6.25
N GLN A 184 21.07 13.16 -6.56
CA GLN A 184 20.54 14.23 -5.69
C GLN A 184 20.12 13.72 -4.31
N TYR A 185 19.49 12.56 -4.22
CA TYR A 185 18.90 12.05 -2.98
C TYR A 185 19.78 11.05 -2.22
N LEU A 186 20.63 10.30 -2.90
CA LEU A 186 21.36 9.19 -2.29
C LEU A 186 22.85 9.42 -2.12
N GLU A 187 23.46 10.27 -2.97
CA GLU A 187 24.86 10.59 -2.85
C GLU A 187 25.06 11.69 -1.78
N PRO A 188 26.13 11.63 -0.98
CA PRO A 188 26.45 12.70 -0.04
C PRO A 188 26.67 14.00 -0.82
N ARG A 189 26.05 15.10 -0.38
CA ARG A 189 26.38 16.43 -0.90
C ARG A 189 27.86 16.68 -0.65
N GLN A 190 28.64 16.86 -1.71
CA GLN A 190 29.96 17.48 -1.58
C GLN A 190 29.72 18.90 -1.09
N LEU A 191 29.94 19.12 0.20
CA LEU A 191 30.00 20.50 0.73
C LEU A 191 31.17 21.17 0.04
N SER A 192 30.90 22.25 -0.69
CA SER A 192 31.93 23.13 -1.17
C SER A 192 32.61 23.77 0.05
N LEU A 193 33.92 23.93 0.00
CA LEU A 193 34.67 24.66 1.03
C LEU A 193 34.14 26.11 1.28
N PHE A 194 33.29 26.61 0.38
CA PHE A 194 32.65 27.92 0.47
C PHE A 194 31.27 27.90 1.12
N ASP A 195 30.69 26.71 1.43
CA ASP A 195 29.40 26.61 2.11
C ASP A 195 29.53 26.61 3.65
N VAL A 196 30.73 26.84 4.18
CA VAL A 196 31.08 26.83 5.61
C VAL A 196 31.46 28.25 6.10
N ALA A 197 30.90 29.28 5.53
CA ALA A 197 31.08 30.66 5.98
C ALA A 197 29.85 31.23 6.67
#